data_825e90bda5f96993a6638d36c71fa9e3
#
_entry.id   825e90bda5f96993a6638d36c71fa9e3
#
_cell.length_a   1.000
_cell.length_b   1.000
_cell.length_c   1.000
_cell.angle_alpha   90.00
_cell.angle_beta   90.00
_cell.angle_gamma   90.00
#
_symmetry.space_group_name_H-M   'P 1'
#
loop_
_entity.id
_entity.type
_entity.pdbx_description
1 polymer ?
#
loop_
_entity_poly.entity_id
_entity_poly.type
_entity_poly.pdbx_seq_one_letter_code
_entity_poly.pdbx_strand_id
1 'polypeptide(L)'
;MKDRIKEIREKNPNGKNQKTFAEYLGISPANLASYETGRRTPTDAVIQLICQKCDVNEDWLRNGTGKPFIEKTKDEQIAELLGEIQKSGENNFKHRLVSALSKLNESDWESLEKLIDLMTSK
;
A
#
# COMPACT_ATOMS: atom_id res chain seq x y z
N MET A 1 11.65 -9.65 16.09
CA MET A 1 11.26 -8.46 15.29
C MET A 1 12.14 -8.24 14.06
N LYS A 2 13.43 -8.42 14.16
CA LYS A 2 14.35 -8.20 13.02
C LYS A 2 13.96 -8.97 11.74
N ASP A 3 13.62 -10.23 11.87
CA ASP A 3 13.28 -11.08 10.74
C ASP A 3 11.94 -10.66 10.12
N ARG A 4 11.02 -10.18 10.96
CA ARG A 4 9.71 -9.70 10.48
C ARG A 4 9.86 -8.40 9.69
N ILE A 5 10.73 -7.49 10.10
CA ILE A 5 11.01 -6.25 9.37
C ILE A 5 11.59 -6.59 7.98
N LYS A 6 12.53 -7.51 7.94
CA LYS A 6 13.14 -7.97 6.69
C LYS A 6 12.08 -8.61 5.77
N GLU A 7 11.19 -9.42 6.33
CA GLU A 7 10.10 -10.05 5.57
C GLU A 7 9.18 -8.99 4.94
N ILE A 8 8.82 -7.96 5.71
CA ILE A 8 8.00 -6.86 5.20
C ILE A 8 8.69 -6.20 4.01
N ARG A 9 9.98 -5.90 4.14
CA ARG A 9 10.75 -5.28 3.06
C ARG A 9 10.76 -6.15 1.81
N GLU A 10 11.04 -7.44 1.96
CA GLU A 10 11.14 -8.36 0.83
C GLU A 10 9.83 -8.50 0.06
N LYS A 11 8.69 -8.37 0.75
CA LYS A 11 7.35 -8.47 0.14
C LYS A 11 6.81 -7.15 -0.38
N ASN A 12 7.48 -6.04 -0.09
CA ASN A 12 7.00 -4.71 -0.50
C ASN A 12 7.55 -4.36 -1.89
N PRO A 13 6.71 -3.82 -2.80
CA PRO A 13 7.17 -3.37 -4.12
C PRO A 13 8.30 -2.34 -4.05
N ASN A 14 8.35 -1.55 -2.97
CA ASN A 14 9.38 -0.54 -2.73
C ASN A 14 10.56 -1.10 -1.93
N GLY A 15 10.56 -2.40 -1.63
CA GLY A 15 11.55 -3.06 -0.79
C GLY A 15 12.62 -3.84 -1.53
N LYS A 16 12.93 -3.42 -2.74
CA LYS A 16 13.91 -4.08 -3.60
C LYS A 16 15.29 -4.22 -2.93
N ASN A 17 15.68 -3.21 -2.17
CA ASN A 17 16.86 -3.22 -1.35
C ASN A 17 16.64 -2.33 -0.13
N GLN A 18 17.58 -2.39 0.83
CA GLN A 18 17.45 -1.61 2.08
C GLN A 18 17.41 -0.11 1.81
N LYS A 19 18.22 0.38 0.88
CA LYS A 19 18.27 1.82 0.57
C LYS A 19 16.92 2.32 0.06
N THR A 20 16.35 1.64 -0.92
CA THR A 20 15.07 2.03 -1.52
C THR A 20 13.94 1.96 -0.50
N PHE A 21 13.92 0.92 0.31
CA PHE A 21 12.88 0.77 1.34
C PHE A 21 13.00 1.82 2.43
N ALA A 22 14.22 2.13 2.86
CA ALA A 22 14.47 3.18 3.86
C ALA A 22 14.00 4.54 3.33
N GLU A 23 14.27 4.86 2.07
CA GLU A 23 13.80 6.09 1.43
C GLU A 23 12.26 6.13 1.40
N TYR A 24 11.63 5.01 1.05
CA TYR A 24 10.18 4.90 1.06
C TYR A 24 9.59 5.16 2.45
N LEU A 25 10.19 4.61 3.50
CA LEU A 25 9.76 4.82 4.88
C LEU A 25 10.11 6.20 5.41
N GLY A 26 11.11 6.87 4.86
CA GLY A 26 11.60 8.15 5.37
C GLY A 26 12.58 8.01 6.52
N ILE A 27 13.32 6.90 6.58
CA ILE A 27 14.37 6.66 7.58
C ILE A 27 15.70 6.46 6.88
N SER A 28 16.82 6.51 7.64
CA SER A 28 18.14 6.29 7.05
C SER A 28 18.35 4.81 6.74
N PRO A 29 19.07 4.48 5.63
CA PRO A 29 19.43 3.09 5.34
C PRO A 29 20.22 2.41 6.46
N ALA A 30 21.07 3.15 7.16
CA ALA A 30 21.85 2.63 8.28
C ALA A 30 20.95 2.21 9.44
N ASN A 31 19.90 2.99 9.72
CA ASN A 31 18.93 2.64 10.76
C ASN A 31 18.15 1.38 10.37
N LEU A 32 17.69 1.32 9.13
CA LEU A 32 16.97 0.13 8.65
C LEU A 32 17.85 -1.12 8.75
N ALA A 33 19.11 -1.04 8.34
CA ALA A 33 20.06 -2.13 8.43
C ALA A 33 20.23 -2.58 9.88
N SER A 34 20.32 -1.64 10.82
CA SER A 34 20.43 -1.93 12.25
C SER A 34 19.19 -2.67 12.77
N TYR A 35 18.01 -2.30 12.31
CA TYR A 35 16.78 -2.99 12.70
C TYR A 35 16.70 -4.40 12.12
N GLU A 36 17.13 -4.60 10.88
CA GLU A 36 17.10 -5.92 10.23
C GLU A 36 18.15 -6.88 10.78
N THR A 37 19.25 -6.38 11.32
CA THR A 37 20.29 -7.21 11.96
C THR A 37 20.06 -7.45 13.44
N GLY A 38 19.10 -6.75 14.04
CA GLY A 38 18.83 -6.84 15.48
C GLY A 38 19.78 -6.02 16.34
N ARG A 39 20.66 -5.23 15.75
CA ARG A 39 21.58 -4.34 16.47
C ARG A 39 20.81 -3.29 17.25
N ARG A 40 19.73 -2.79 16.71
CA ARG A 40 18.83 -1.84 17.34
C ARG A 40 17.39 -2.33 17.24
N THR A 41 16.59 -1.97 18.26
CA THR A 41 15.15 -2.19 18.22
C THR A 41 14.48 -0.91 17.73
N PRO A 42 13.55 -0.99 16.74
CA PRO A 42 12.84 0.20 16.28
C PRO A 42 12.09 0.87 17.41
N THR A 43 12.02 2.21 17.38
CA THR A 43 11.18 2.97 18.30
C THR A 43 9.71 2.74 17.96
N ASP A 44 8.81 3.07 18.91
CA ASP A 44 7.37 2.98 18.66
C ASP A 44 6.96 3.80 17.45
N ALA A 45 7.56 4.97 17.25
CA ALA A 45 7.28 5.83 16.10
C ALA A 45 7.64 5.13 14.79
N VAL A 46 8.79 4.45 14.73
CA VAL A 46 9.21 3.71 13.53
C VAL A 46 8.31 2.51 13.28
N ILE A 47 7.93 1.78 14.34
CA ILE A 47 7.02 0.64 14.22
C ILE A 47 5.67 1.10 13.63
N GLN A 48 5.11 2.19 14.15
CA GLN A 48 3.86 2.73 13.64
C GLN A 48 3.99 3.21 12.19
N LEU A 49 5.13 3.81 11.85
CA LEU A 49 5.41 4.26 10.49
C LEU A 49 5.39 3.07 9.50
N ILE A 50 6.05 1.97 9.86
CA ILE A 50 6.06 0.75 9.05
C ILE A 50 4.64 0.20 8.91
N CYS A 51 3.89 0.13 10.01
CA CYS A 51 2.54 -0.40 10.00
C CYS A 51 1.60 0.44 9.11
N GLN A 52 1.72 1.76 9.17
CA GLN A 52 0.89 2.66 8.36
C GLN A 52 1.25 2.61 6.88
N LYS A 53 2.53 2.65 6.54
CA LYS A 53 2.96 2.68 5.15
C LYS A 53 2.86 1.33 4.44
N CYS A 54 3.01 0.24 5.18
CA CYS A 54 3.04 -1.10 4.59
C CYS A 54 1.80 -1.93 4.91
N ASP A 55 0.81 -1.35 5.58
CA ASP A 55 -0.41 -2.04 6.00
C ASP A 55 -0.12 -3.31 6.81
N VAL A 56 0.77 -3.19 7.77
CA VAL A 56 1.24 -4.28 8.62
C VAL A 56 0.45 -4.31 9.92
N ASN A 57 0.12 -5.51 10.38
CA ASN A 57 -0.49 -5.74 11.68
C ASN A 57 0.56 -5.49 12.78
N GLU A 58 0.33 -4.50 13.64
CA GLU A 58 1.27 -4.13 14.69
C GLU A 58 1.55 -5.27 15.64
N ASP A 59 0.52 -6.04 16.03
CA ASP A 59 0.70 -7.19 16.93
C ASP A 59 1.60 -8.25 16.32
N TRP A 60 1.47 -8.49 15.02
CA TRP A 60 2.36 -9.42 14.33
C TRP A 60 3.79 -8.88 14.30
N LEU A 61 3.97 -7.60 14.00
CA LEU A 61 5.32 -7.01 13.92
C LEU A 61 6.01 -7.04 15.28
N ARG A 62 5.29 -6.71 16.35
CA ARG A 62 5.86 -6.68 17.71
C ARG A 62 6.03 -8.07 18.31
N ASN A 63 5.05 -8.94 18.19
CA ASN A 63 4.95 -10.17 18.97
C ASN A 63 4.85 -11.44 18.12
N GLY A 64 4.67 -11.32 16.80
CA GLY A 64 4.50 -12.46 15.93
C GLY A 64 3.10 -13.06 15.95
N THR A 65 2.12 -12.38 16.56
CA THR A 65 0.76 -12.87 16.67
C THR A 65 -0.12 -12.38 15.51
N GLY A 66 -0.95 -13.28 14.99
CA GLY A 66 -1.86 -12.94 13.90
C GLY A 66 -1.22 -12.98 12.53
N LYS A 67 -1.87 -12.38 11.56
CA LYS A 67 -1.38 -12.30 10.18
C LYS A 67 -0.49 -11.07 9.98
N PRO A 68 0.54 -11.15 9.10
CA PRO A 68 1.47 -10.04 8.89
C PRO A 68 0.81 -8.77 8.37
N PHE A 69 -0.11 -8.89 7.43
CA PHE A 69 -0.69 -7.73 6.75
C PHE A 69 -2.16 -7.56 7.08
N ILE A 70 -2.59 -6.29 7.16
CA ILE A 70 -3.98 -5.94 7.37
C ILE A 70 -4.70 -6.13 6.04
N GLU A 71 -5.77 -6.93 6.06
CA GLU A 71 -6.62 -7.11 4.89
C GLU A 71 -7.61 -5.96 4.80
N LYS A 72 -7.62 -5.26 3.68
CA LYS A 72 -8.59 -4.21 3.42
C LYS A 72 -9.76 -4.76 2.63
N THR A 73 -10.96 -4.30 2.97
CA THR A 73 -12.14 -4.62 2.18
C THR A 73 -12.06 -3.92 0.81
N LYS A 74 -12.84 -4.39 -0.15
CA LYS A 74 -12.92 -3.74 -1.46
C LYS A 74 -13.39 -2.29 -1.34
N ASP A 75 -14.34 -2.03 -0.44
CA ASP A 75 -14.84 -0.67 -0.22
C ASP A 75 -13.75 0.25 0.34
N GLU A 76 -12.93 -0.23 1.26
CA GLU A 76 -11.81 0.54 1.80
C GLU A 76 -10.77 0.86 0.72
N GLN A 77 -10.47 -0.10 -0.16
CA GLN A 77 -9.55 0.11 -1.28
C GLN A 77 -10.08 1.17 -2.25
N ILE A 78 -11.37 1.11 -2.55
CA ILE A 78 -12.03 2.09 -3.42
C ILE A 78 -11.98 3.48 -2.79
N ALA A 79 -12.27 3.59 -1.50
CA ALA A 79 -12.24 4.86 -0.78
C ALA A 79 -10.84 5.49 -0.80
N GLU A 80 -9.80 4.68 -0.62
CA GLU A 80 -8.42 5.15 -0.69
C GLU A 80 -8.06 5.68 -2.08
N LEU A 81 -8.45 4.94 -3.13
CA LEU A 81 -8.19 5.35 -4.50
C LEU A 81 -8.89 6.67 -4.81
N LEU A 82 -10.15 6.82 -4.41
CA LEU A 82 -10.89 8.05 -4.63
C LEU A 82 -10.26 9.23 -3.89
N GLY A 83 -9.78 9.02 -2.67
CA GLY A 83 -9.06 10.04 -1.91
C GLY A 83 -7.79 10.49 -2.61
N GLU A 84 -7.00 9.57 -3.13
CA GLU A 84 -5.79 9.87 -3.90
C GLU A 84 -6.11 10.68 -5.16
N ILE A 85 -7.16 10.29 -5.87
CA ILE A 85 -7.59 10.97 -7.08
C ILE A 85 -8.01 12.41 -6.78
N GLN A 86 -8.76 12.63 -5.70
CA GLN A 86 -9.17 13.97 -5.30
C GLN A 86 -7.98 14.88 -4.99
N LYS A 87 -6.92 14.32 -4.42
CA LYS A 87 -5.71 15.07 -4.10
C LYS A 87 -4.82 15.36 -5.30
N SER A 88 -4.96 14.58 -6.38
CA SER A 88 -4.04 14.65 -7.53
C SER A 88 -4.27 15.84 -8.46
N GLY A 89 -5.38 16.56 -8.29
CA GLY A 89 -5.70 17.73 -9.11
C GLY A 89 -6.41 17.40 -10.42
N GLU A 90 -7.06 18.42 -10.99
CA GLU A 90 -7.97 18.26 -12.13
C GLU A 90 -7.28 17.82 -13.42
N ASN A 91 -6.01 18.13 -13.59
CA ASN A 91 -5.26 17.81 -14.81
C ASN A 91 -4.70 16.40 -14.82
N ASN A 92 -4.80 15.68 -13.70
CA ASN A 92 -4.32 14.30 -13.61
C ASN A 92 -5.25 13.37 -14.39
N PHE A 93 -4.67 12.40 -15.10
CA PHE A 93 -5.44 11.43 -15.89
C PHE A 93 -6.48 10.68 -15.04
N LYS A 94 -6.08 10.25 -13.83
CA LYS A 94 -6.99 9.52 -12.94
C LYS A 94 -8.21 10.37 -12.56
N HIS A 95 -8.00 11.63 -12.27
CA HIS A 95 -9.08 12.56 -11.93
C HIS A 95 -10.02 12.75 -13.11
N ARG A 96 -9.48 12.96 -14.32
CA ARG A 96 -10.28 13.11 -15.53
C ARG A 96 -11.07 11.84 -15.86
N LEU A 97 -10.45 10.68 -15.68
CA LEU A 97 -11.11 9.39 -15.90
C LEU A 97 -12.30 9.20 -14.97
N VAL A 98 -12.12 9.44 -13.68
CA VAL A 98 -13.20 9.28 -12.70
C VAL A 98 -14.31 10.30 -12.93
N SER A 99 -13.96 11.55 -13.28
CA SER A 99 -14.96 12.55 -13.65
C SER A 99 -15.80 12.11 -14.86
N ALA A 100 -15.18 11.53 -15.87
CA ALA A 100 -15.87 11.00 -17.03
C ALA A 100 -16.80 9.83 -16.65
N LEU A 101 -16.30 8.91 -15.81
CA LEU A 101 -17.09 7.77 -15.34
C LEU A 101 -18.33 8.20 -14.55
N SER A 102 -18.24 9.30 -13.80
CA SER A 102 -19.36 9.80 -13.00
C SER A 102 -20.53 10.29 -13.87
N LYS A 103 -20.30 10.54 -15.15
CA LYS A 103 -21.32 11.01 -16.09
C LYS A 103 -21.99 9.89 -16.87
N LEU A 104 -21.59 8.66 -16.68
CA LEU A 104 -22.16 7.52 -17.41
C LEU A 104 -23.57 7.20 -16.92
N ASN A 105 -24.44 6.84 -17.84
CA ASN A 105 -25.77 6.31 -17.53
C ASN A 105 -25.70 4.77 -17.40
N GLU A 106 -26.83 4.15 -17.05
CA GLU A 106 -26.87 2.69 -16.86
C GLU A 106 -26.43 1.92 -18.13
N SER A 107 -26.86 2.39 -19.30
CA SER A 107 -26.47 1.75 -20.56
C SER A 107 -24.97 1.83 -20.81
N ASP A 108 -24.36 2.97 -20.47
CA ASP A 108 -22.92 3.16 -20.59
C ASP A 108 -22.16 2.24 -19.65
N TRP A 109 -22.64 2.10 -18.40
CA TRP A 109 -22.05 1.21 -17.43
C TRP A 109 -22.12 -0.25 -17.87
N GLU A 110 -23.25 -0.68 -18.45
CA GLU A 110 -23.40 -2.04 -18.98
C GLU A 110 -22.41 -2.30 -20.12
N SER A 111 -22.22 -1.33 -21.00
CA SER A 111 -21.25 -1.43 -22.10
C SER A 111 -19.82 -1.57 -21.58
N LEU A 112 -19.48 -0.79 -20.55
CA LEU A 112 -18.17 -0.87 -19.90
C LEU A 112 -17.97 -2.23 -19.24
N GLU A 113 -18.99 -2.75 -18.57
CA GLU A 113 -18.94 -4.09 -17.94
C GLU A 113 -18.63 -5.16 -18.98
N LYS A 114 -19.30 -5.13 -20.13
CA LYS A 114 -19.05 -6.07 -21.23
C LYS A 114 -17.61 -5.98 -21.73
N LEU A 115 -17.08 -4.78 -21.84
CA LEU A 115 -15.70 -4.57 -22.28
C LEU A 115 -14.71 -5.17 -21.29
N ILE A 116 -14.92 -4.94 -20.00
CA ILE A 116 -14.07 -5.50 -18.94
C ILE A 116 -14.14 -7.03 -18.94
N ASP A 117 -15.34 -7.60 -19.09
CA ASP A 117 -15.52 -9.05 -19.16
C ASP A 117 -14.76 -9.67 -20.34
N LEU A 118 -14.76 -9.00 -21.50
CA LEU A 118 -13.99 -9.46 -22.66
C LEU A 118 -12.49 -9.42 -22.40
N MET A 119 -12.02 -8.42 -21.67
CA MET A 119 -10.59 -8.28 -21.34
C MET A 119 -10.12 -9.29 -20.30
N THR A 120 -10.99 -9.68 -19.37
CA THR A 120 -10.65 -10.59 -18.27
C THR A 120 -11.08 -12.03 -18.52
N SER A 121 -11.93 -12.27 -19.50
CA SER A 121 -12.36 -13.61 -19.90
C SER A 121 -11.21 -14.36 -20.55
N LYS A 122 -11.04 -15.61 -20.15
CA LYS A 122 -10.03 -16.48 -20.76
C LYS A 122 -10.69 -17.55 -21.63
#